data_2fab651a694c47dac86a1ce12f9f7f58
#
_entry.id   2fab651a694c47dac86a1ce12f9f7f58
#
_cell.length_a   1.000
_cell.length_b   1.000
_cell.length_c   1.000
_cell.angle_alpha   90.00
_cell.angle_beta   90.00
_cell.angle_gamma   90.00
#
_symmetry.space_group_name_H-M   'P 1'
#
loop_
_entity.id
_entity.type
_entity.pdbx_description
1 polymer ?
#
loop_
_entity_poly.entity_id
_entity_poly.type
_entity_poly.pdbx_seq_one_letter_code
_entity_poly.pdbx_strand_id
1 'polypeptide(L)'
;MAMFTKLRPHAHAFLRAASQLCTMYIYTMGDRNYAREMAKLLDPTGELFNGRVIGSGDSTSQHKKDLDIVLGAEPTVLITDDTDRVWPKNLANLIRIDRYHFFKQSAAGFRQPGRSVMEREWRDEGDNGDRVQLRDVLGVIAAAHRRFFEGTAAANTADDATADMDAAMLRSAAETEGAKTRNSGINKPVSDEEAALTLESRDVRRLLTVPEDGPLADVRVVFSRVVAQSEPRPERHPLWLLATALGAEVLTSVDDGKGATHIVAHAEGDGDGGRKTEKVKWAAKSGASAVSADWLAKCGDEWARVDESRYSLLGPEKNIGGKVREKPVVETAEEAADVAGSPPGSPGYSA
;
A
#
# COMPACT_ATOMS: atom_id res chain seq x y z
N MET A 1 -33.97 17.71 -1.65
CA MET A 1 -33.95 16.37 -2.29
C MET A 1 -33.10 15.47 -1.42
N ALA A 2 -33.59 14.31 -0.97
CA ALA A 2 -32.78 13.36 -0.19
C ALA A 2 -31.80 12.64 -1.14
N MET A 3 -30.53 12.59 -0.78
CA MET A 3 -29.50 11.83 -1.47
C MET A 3 -29.08 10.64 -0.62
N PHE A 4 -28.92 9.48 -1.23
CA PHE A 4 -28.42 8.29 -0.57
C PHE A 4 -26.97 8.07 -0.96
N THR A 5 -26.12 7.86 0.03
CA THR A 5 -24.69 7.55 -0.17
C THR A 5 -24.37 6.24 0.54
N LYS A 6 -23.72 5.34 -0.15
CA LYS A 6 -23.14 4.13 0.43
C LYS A 6 -21.63 4.29 0.43
N LEU A 7 -21.03 4.28 1.62
CA LEU A 7 -19.58 4.34 1.75
C LEU A 7 -18.95 3.04 1.22
N ARG A 8 -17.75 3.17 0.67
CA ARG A 8 -16.90 2.04 0.33
C ARG A 8 -16.67 1.20 1.60
N PRO A 9 -16.64 -0.14 1.50
CA PRO A 9 -16.26 -0.98 2.63
C PRO A 9 -14.95 -0.51 3.26
N HIS A 10 -14.87 -0.59 4.58
CA HIS A 10 -13.70 -0.21 5.39
C HIS A 10 -13.27 1.27 5.34
N ALA A 11 -14.06 2.18 4.75
CA ALA A 11 -13.70 3.61 4.64
C ALA A 11 -13.32 4.23 5.99
N HIS A 12 -14.10 4.01 7.05
CA HIS A 12 -13.79 4.57 8.37
C HIS A 12 -12.52 3.97 8.99
N ALA A 13 -12.27 2.67 8.80
CA ALA A 13 -11.04 2.01 9.28
C ALA A 13 -9.81 2.58 8.57
N PHE A 14 -9.87 2.70 7.24
CA PHE A 14 -8.84 3.33 6.43
C PHE A 14 -8.53 4.76 6.91
N LEU A 15 -9.56 5.60 7.10
CA LEU A 15 -9.38 6.99 7.51
C LEU A 15 -8.72 7.10 8.89
N ARG A 16 -9.13 6.25 9.86
CA ARG A 16 -8.48 6.21 11.17
C ARG A 16 -7.01 5.79 11.09
N ALA A 17 -6.69 4.77 10.31
CA ALA A 17 -5.31 4.33 10.13
C ALA A 17 -4.46 5.40 9.41
N ALA A 18 -4.96 5.99 8.33
CA ALA A 18 -4.27 7.05 7.60
C ALA A 18 -4.03 8.31 8.47
N SER A 19 -4.95 8.64 9.39
CA SER A 19 -4.80 9.79 10.29
C SER A 19 -3.64 9.66 11.29
N GLN A 20 -3.16 8.45 11.54
CA GLN A 20 -1.97 8.22 12.37
C GLN A 20 -0.67 8.57 11.61
N LEU A 21 -0.71 8.53 10.29
CA LEU A 21 0.43 8.76 9.41
C LEU A 21 0.44 10.17 8.79
N CYS A 22 -0.74 10.74 8.54
CA CYS A 22 -0.88 11.96 7.74
C CYS A 22 -1.92 12.92 8.31
N THR A 23 -1.68 14.22 8.17
CA THR A 23 -2.73 15.24 8.32
C THR A 23 -3.66 15.17 7.11
N MET A 24 -4.95 14.93 7.36
CA MET A 24 -5.92 14.63 6.30
C MET A 24 -6.75 15.84 5.88
N TYR A 25 -7.03 15.90 4.59
CA TYR A 25 -7.89 16.88 3.94
C TYR A 25 -8.97 16.19 3.12
N ILE A 26 -10.14 16.81 3.01
CA ILE A 26 -11.11 16.50 1.96
C ILE A 26 -11.00 17.60 0.89
N TYR A 27 -10.88 17.18 -0.39
CA TYR A 27 -10.95 18.09 -1.52
C TYR A 27 -11.90 17.52 -2.57
N THR A 28 -13.04 18.18 -2.75
CA THR A 28 -14.08 17.75 -3.69
C THR A 28 -14.45 18.85 -4.68
N MET A 29 -14.86 18.47 -5.91
CA MET A 29 -15.45 19.39 -6.87
C MET A 29 -16.95 19.62 -6.64
N GLY A 30 -17.55 18.98 -5.62
CA GLY A 30 -18.88 19.29 -5.13
C GLY A 30 -18.93 20.66 -4.44
N ASP A 31 -20.12 21.23 -4.32
CA ASP A 31 -20.29 22.49 -3.60
C ASP A 31 -19.97 22.36 -2.09
N ARG A 32 -19.89 23.50 -1.42
CA ARG A 32 -19.53 23.55 0.01
C ARG A 32 -20.50 22.76 0.90
N ASN A 33 -21.78 22.72 0.56
CA ASN A 33 -22.77 21.97 1.35
C ASN A 33 -22.56 20.47 1.18
N TYR A 34 -22.38 20.02 -0.05
CA TYR A 34 -22.01 18.63 -0.33
C TYR A 34 -20.71 18.22 0.38
N ALA A 35 -19.67 19.05 0.30
CA ALA A 35 -18.38 18.78 0.95
C ALA A 35 -18.54 18.58 2.46
N ARG A 36 -19.34 19.44 3.13
CA ARG A 36 -19.60 19.34 4.57
C ARG A 36 -20.40 18.09 4.95
N GLU A 37 -21.43 17.73 4.16
CA GLU A 37 -22.21 16.54 4.44
C GLU A 37 -21.39 15.27 4.23
N MET A 38 -20.52 15.23 3.21
CA MET A 38 -19.59 14.12 3.01
C MET A 38 -18.54 14.03 4.15
N ALA A 39 -18.05 15.17 4.62
CA ALA A 39 -17.13 15.21 5.77
C ALA A 39 -17.79 14.61 7.01
N LYS A 40 -19.04 14.99 7.35
CA LYS A 40 -19.79 14.41 8.47
C LYS A 40 -20.01 12.91 8.35
N LEU A 41 -20.22 12.44 7.12
CA LEU A 41 -20.43 11.01 6.85
C LEU A 41 -19.14 10.20 7.03
N LEU A 42 -18.00 10.77 6.61
CA LEU A 42 -16.68 10.14 6.69
C LEU A 42 -16.03 10.30 8.08
N ASP A 43 -16.31 11.39 8.78
CA ASP A 43 -15.76 11.76 10.07
C ASP A 43 -16.87 12.36 10.96
N PRO A 44 -17.72 11.51 11.55
CA PRO A 44 -18.84 11.97 12.38
C PRO A 44 -18.41 12.76 13.61
N THR A 45 -17.20 12.52 14.14
CA THR A 45 -16.65 13.24 15.31
C THR A 45 -15.98 14.56 14.92
N GLY A 46 -15.58 14.72 13.67
CA GLY A 46 -14.86 15.89 13.17
C GLY A 46 -13.38 15.93 13.54
N GLU A 47 -12.85 14.88 14.14
CA GLU A 47 -11.47 14.81 14.65
C GLU A 47 -10.44 14.58 13.54
N LEU A 48 -10.81 13.78 12.51
CA LEU A 48 -9.89 13.37 11.45
C LEU A 48 -9.55 14.51 10.50
N PHE A 49 -10.57 15.23 10.03
CA PHE A 49 -10.37 16.34 9.10
C PHE A 49 -10.24 17.69 9.79
N ASN A 50 -10.79 17.85 10.99
CA ASN A 50 -10.72 19.09 11.80
C ASN A 50 -10.96 20.37 10.96
N GLY A 51 -12.04 20.37 10.17
CA GLY A 51 -12.41 21.49 9.30
C GLY A 51 -11.60 21.67 8.01
N ARG A 52 -10.60 20.81 7.75
CA ARG A 52 -9.82 20.79 6.51
C ARG A 52 -10.62 20.19 5.35
N VAL A 53 -11.66 20.92 4.92
CA VAL A 53 -12.62 20.51 3.89
C VAL A 53 -12.71 21.58 2.83
N ILE A 54 -12.33 21.22 1.59
CA ILE A 54 -12.25 22.08 0.43
C ILE A 54 -13.32 21.65 -0.56
N GLY A 55 -14.23 22.55 -0.90
CA GLY A 55 -15.25 22.40 -1.93
C GLY A 55 -14.89 23.15 -3.21
N SER A 56 -15.71 23.02 -4.26
CA SER A 56 -15.47 23.71 -5.54
C SER A 56 -15.43 25.23 -5.43
N GLY A 57 -16.16 25.82 -4.48
CA GLY A 57 -16.16 27.25 -4.22
C GLY A 57 -14.92 27.77 -3.52
N ASP A 58 -14.09 26.89 -2.98
CA ASP A 58 -12.83 27.24 -2.31
C ASP A 58 -11.63 27.03 -3.26
N SER A 59 -11.84 26.33 -4.39
CA SER A 59 -10.79 26.03 -5.38
C SER A 59 -10.39 27.28 -6.17
N THR A 60 -9.09 27.43 -6.41
CA THR A 60 -8.52 28.51 -7.24
C THR A 60 -8.76 28.31 -8.74
N SER A 61 -9.07 27.10 -9.16
CA SER A 61 -9.32 26.73 -10.55
C SER A 61 -10.71 26.11 -10.74
N GLN A 62 -11.41 26.55 -11.78
CA GLN A 62 -12.67 25.94 -12.15
C GLN A 62 -12.43 24.56 -12.79
N HIS A 63 -13.17 23.54 -12.32
CA HIS A 63 -13.08 22.15 -12.79
C HIS A 63 -11.71 21.44 -12.62
N LYS A 64 -10.76 22.03 -11.88
CA LYS A 64 -9.45 21.45 -11.58
C LYS A 64 -9.17 21.59 -10.10
N LYS A 65 -8.33 20.70 -9.60
CA LYS A 65 -7.79 20.74 -8.25
C LYS A 65 -6.32 21.14 -8.33
N ASP A 66 -5.85 21.88 -7.34
CA ASP A 66 -4.47 22.30 -7.21
C ASP A 66 -4.07 22.23 -5.73
N LEU A 67 -2.81 21.98 -5.43
CA LEU A 67 -2.30 21.94 -4.06
C LEU A 67 -2.04 23.32 -3.45
N ASP A 68 -2.21 24.39 -4.21
CA ASP A 68 -1.96 25.79 -3.79
C ASP A 68 -2.80 26.25 -2.59
N ILE A 69 -3.93 25.58 -2.34
CA ILE A 69 -4.82 25.85 -1.20
C ILE A 69 -4.67 24.84 -0.05
N VAL A 70 -3.81 23.85 -0.21
CA VAL A 70 -3.50 22.86 0.83
C VAL A 70 -2.32 23.36 1.66
N LEU A 71 -2.48 23.39 2.99
CA LEU A 71 -1.38 23.76 3.87
C LEU A 71 -0.37 22.62 3.95
N GLY A 72 0.65 22.68 3.11
CA GLY A 72 1.73 21.71 3.04
C GLY A 72 2.60 21.96 1.80
N ALA A 73 3.87 21.61 1.89
CA ALA A 73 4.75 21.65 0.73
C ALA A 73 4.39 20.54 -0.26
N GLU A 74 4.30 20.83 -1.55
CA GLU A 74 3.92 19.85 -2.58
C GLU A 74 4.71 18.53 -2.49
N PRO A 75 6.03 18.51 -2.21
CA PRO A 75 6.78 17.26 -2.02
C PRO A 75 6.36 16.40 -0.84
N THR A 76 5.50 16.89 0.05
CA THR A 76 5.05 16.16 1.26
C THR A 76 3.58 15.73 1.18
N VAL A 77 2.89 16.01 0.09
CA VAL A 77 1.46 15.76 -0.05
C VAL A 77 1.21 14.52 -0.89
N LEU A 78 0.40 13.60 -0.38
CA LEU A 78 -0.16 12.47 -1.12
C LEU A 78 -1.62 12.76 -1.48
N ILE A 79 -2.00 12.45 -2.69
CA ILE A 79 -3.37 12.62 -3.20
C ILE A 79 -3.96 11.24 -3.44
N THR A 80 -5.16 10.99 -2.93
CA THR A 80 -5.96 9.82 -3.29
C THR A 80 -7.22 10.28 -4.02
N ASP A 81 -7.32 10.00 -5.31
CA ASP A 81 -8.44 10.43 -6.16
C ASP A 81 -8.71 9.41 -7.27
N ASP A 82 -9.94 9.34 -7.75
CA ASP A 82 -10.36 8.48 -8.85
C ASP A 82 -10.14 9.11 -10.24
N THR A 83 -9.81 10.40 -10.27
CA THR A 83 -9.78 11.19 -11.50
C THR A 83 -8.47 11.96 -11.65
N ASP A 84 -7.57 11.45 -12.46
CA ASP A 84 -6.29 12.08 -12.79
C ASP A 84 -6.43 13.43 -13.50
N ARG A 85 -7.46 13.58 -14.33
CA ARG A 85 -7.70 14.80 -15.14
C ARG A 85 -7.97 16.05 -14.31
N VAL A 86 -8.42 15.90 -13.07
CA VAL A 86 -8.66 17.06 -12.19
C VAL A 86 -7.37 17.57 -11.54
N TRP A 87 -6.28 16.78 -11.59
CA TRP A 87 -4.97 17.09 -11.01
C TRP A 87 -3.86 17.31 -12.05
N PRO A 88 -4.01 18.23 -13.01
CA PRO A 88 -3.07 18.35 -14.14
C PRO A 88 -1.64 18.70 -13.75
N LYS A 89 -1.44 19.38 -12.59
CA LYS A 89 -0.13 19.76 -12.09
C LYS A 89 0.46 18.76 -11.09
N ASN A 90 -0.38 18.00 -10.40
CA ASN A 90 0.02 17.19 -9.25
C ASN A 90 -0.13 15.68 -9.49
N LEU A 91 -0.01 15.24 -10.75
CA LEU A 91 -0.09 13.81 -11.09
C LEU A 91 0.97 12.96 -10.39
N ALA A 92 2.12 13.54 -10.10
CA ALA A 92 3.20 12.84 -9.41
C ALA A 92 2.86 12.50 -7.94
N ASN A 93 1.97 13.27 -7.33
CA ASN A 93 1.48 13.07 -5.95
C ASN A 93 0.31 12.08 -5.88
N LEU A 94 -0.25 11.65 -7.04
CA LEU A 94 -1.52 10.93 -7.11
C LEU A 94 -1.33 9.43 -6.92
N ILE A 95 -2.04 8.89 -5.95
CA ILE A 95 -2.41 7.48 -5.82
C ILE A 95 -3.81 7.36 -6.40
N ARG A 96 -3.93 6.71 -7.56
CA ARG A 96 -5.22 6.60 -8.23
C ARG A 96 -6.03 5.46 -7.64
N ILE A 97 -7.29 5.73 -7.31
CA ILE A 97 -8.25 4.77 -6.78
C ILE A 97 -9.38 4.55 -7.80
N ASP A 98 -9.94 3.35 -7.85
CA ASP A 98 -11.11 3.09 -8.69
C ASP A 98 -12.36 3.74 -8.13
N ARG A 99 -13.28 4.11 -9.02
CA ARG A 99 -14.56 4.68 -8.62
C ARG A 99 -15.44 3.64 -7.95
N TYR A 100 -16.02 4.01 -6.82
CA TYR A 100 -16.97 3.19 -6.11
C TYR A 100 -18.39 3.67 -6.38
N HIS A 101 -19.12 2.98 -7.26
CA HIS A 101 -20.50 3.26 -7.57
C HIS A 101 -21.41 2.14 -7.07
N PHE A 102 -21.92 2.32 -5.84
CA PHE A 102 -22.85 1.34 -5.27
C PHE A 102 -24.17 1.28 -6.03
N PHE A 103 -24.78 2.43 -6.30
CA PHE A 103 -26.07 2.50 -6.96
C PHE A 103 -25.94 2.54 -8.49
N LYS A 104 -26.86 1.86 -9.21
CA LYS A 104 -26.94 1.83 -10.66
C LYS A 104 -27.04 3.22 -11.30
N GLN A 105 -27.84 4.11 -10.69
CA GLN A 105 -28.02 5.48 -11.18
C GLN A 105 -26.71 6.27 -11.13
N SER A 106 -25.92 6.07 -10.08
CA SER A 106 -24.61 6.70 -9.96
C SER A 106 -23.66 6.18 -11.04
N ALA A 107 -23.57 4.87 -11.22
CA ALA A 107 -22.74 4.28 -12.27
C ALA A 107 -23.11 4.79 -13.67
N ALA A 108 -24.41 4.83 -13.99
CA ALA A 108 -24.91 5.33 -15.26
C ALA A 108 -24.60 6.83 -15.48
N GLY A 109 -24.76 7.65 -14.43
CA GLY A 109 -24.49 9.09 -14.49
C GLY A 109 -23.01 9.41 -14.82
N PHE A 110 -22.09 8.58 -14.36
CA PHE A 110 -20.66 8.68 -14.68
C PHE A 110 -20.21 7.87 -15.90
N ARG A 111 -21.15 7.27 -16.64
CA ARG A 111 -20.88 6.40 -17.80
C ARG A 111 -19.86 5.29 -17.48
N GLN A 112 -19.93 4.77 -16.26
CA GLN A 112 -19.06 3.70 -15.82
C GLN A 112 -19.38 2.42 -16.59
N PRO A 113 -18.42 1.77 -17.24
CA PRO A 113 -18.67 0.49 -17.89
C PRO A 113 -18.95 -0.60 -16.85
N GLY A 114 -19.85 -1.51 -17.17
CA GLY A 114 -20.20 -2.64 -16.32
C GLY A 114 -21.34 -2.37 -15.33
N ARG A 115 -21.46 -3.27 -14.37
CA ARG A 115 -22.51 -3.23 -13.35
C ARG A 115 -22.08 -2.45 -12.12
N SER A 116 -23.04 -1.79 -11.47
CA SER A 116 -22.83 -1.19 -10.15
C SER A 116 -22.51 -2.25 -9.09
N VAL A 117 -21.95 -1.84 -7.97
CA VAL A 117 -21.61 -2.76 -6.85
C VAL A 117 -22.86 -3.49 -6.36
N MET A 118 -24.00 -2.77 -6.21
CA MET A 118 -25.27 -3.37 -5.81
C MET A 118 -25.77 -4.44 -6.79
N GLU A 119 -25.62 -4.24 -8.11
CA GLU A 119 -26.01 -5.22 -9.12
C GLU A 119 -25.11 -6.45 -9.10
N ARG A 120 -23.83 -6.31 -8.76
CA ARG A 120 -22.88 -7.42 -8.59
C ARG A 120 -23.17 -8.21 -7.31
N GLU A 121 -23.36 -7.53 -6.18
CA GLU A 121 -23.72 -8.15 -4.90
C GLU A 121 -25.03 -8.94 -5.02
N TRP A 122 -26.03 -8.39 -5.71
CA TRP A 122 -27.29 -9.08 -5.96
C TRP A 122 -27.14 -10.38 -6.77
N ARG A 123 -26.12 -10.46 -7.62
CA ARG A 123 -25.86 -11.61 -8.50
C ARG A 123 -24.80 -12.57 -7.97
N ASP A 124 -24.26 -12.29 -6.80
CA ASP A 124 -23.13 -13.02 -6.23
C ASP A 124 -21.90 -13.08 -7.17
N GLU A 125 -21.71 -12.01 -7.93
CA GLU A 125 -20.61 -11.84 -8.88
C GLU A 125 -19.37 -11.28 -8.16
N GLY A 126 -18.83 -11.86 -7.15
CA GLY A 126 -17.57 -11.52 -6.52
C GLY A 126 -17.25 -10.01 -6.30
N ASP A 127 -16.23 -9.74 -5.55
CA ASP A 127 -15.70 -8.39 -5.29
C ASP A 127 -14.62 -8.05 -6.35
N ASN A 128 -14.75 -6.92 -7.04
CA ASN A 128 -13.73 -6.42 -7.99
C ASN A 128 -12.59 -5.66 -7.29
N GLY A 129 -12.22 -6.06 -6.08
CA GLY A 129 -11.21 -5.35 -5.31
C GLY A 129 -11.73 -4.14 -4.53
N ASP A 130 -13.03 -3.85 -4.57
CA ASP A 130 -13.62 -2.71 -3.84
C ASP A 130 -13.35 -2.77 -2.32
N ARG A 131 -13.22 -3.97 -1.76
CA ARG A 131 -12.95 -4.20 -0.34
C ARG A 131 -11.48 -4.08 0.02
N VAL A 132 -10.59 -4.46 -0.90
CA VAL A 132 -9.14 -4.52 -0.63
C VAL A 132 -8.40 -3.26 -1.08
N GLN A 133 -8.93 -2.49 -2.01
CA GLN A 133 -8.21 -1.35 -2.58
C GLN A 133 -7.82 -0.28 -1.55
N LEU A 134 -8.64 -0.02 -0.52
CA LEU A 134 -8.26 0.92 0.54
C LEU A 134 -7.08 0.42 1.38
N ARG A 135 -6.96 -0.90 1.57
CA ARG A 135 -5.79 -1.52 2.21
C ARG A 135 -4.53 -1.26 1.36
N ASP A 136 -4.63 -1.48 0.06
CA ASP A 136 -3.50 -1.27 -0.86
C ASP A 136 -3.06 0.20 -0.87
N VAL A 137 -4.01 1.14 -0.87
CA VAL A 137 -3.74 2.59 -0.74
C VAL A 137 -3.05 2.91 0.58
N LEU A 138 -3.52 2.31 1.69
CA LEU A 138 -2.88 2.52 2.98
C LEU A 138 -1.45 1.97 3.00
N GLY A 139 -1.20 0.82 2.39
CA GLY A 139 0.14 0.26 2.22
C GLY A 139 1.08 1.22 1.49
N VAL A 140 0.61 1.89 0.43
CA VAL A 140 1.37 2.94 -0.27
C VAL A 140 1.67 4.13 0.65
N ILE A 141 0.66 4.60 1.40
CA ILE A 141 0.83 5.73 2.33
C ILE A 141 1.86 5.36 3.41
N ALA A 142 1.75 4.17 4.01
CA ALA A 142 2.67 3.69 5.04
C ALA A 142 4.10 3.55 4.50
N ALA A 143 4.26 2.96 3.31
CA ALA A 143 5.55 2.82 2.66
C ALA A 143 6.19 4.19 2.34
N ALA A 144 5.42 5.14 1.80
CA ALA A 144 5.88 6.49 1.53
C ALA A 144 6.25 7.23 2.83
N HIS A 145 5.43 7.10 3.88
CA HIS A 145 5.69 7.69 5.19
C HIS A 145 6.99 7.13 5.79
N ARG A 146 7.17 5.81 5.80
CA ARG A 146 8.38 5.16 6.30
C ARG A 146 9.63 5.68 5.58
N ARG A 147 9.63 5.64 4.26
CA ARG A 147 10.76 6.11 3.43
C ARG A 147 11.02 7.61 3.59
N PHE A 148 9.98 8.41 3.72
CA PHE A 148 10.11 9.85 3.95
C PHE A 148 10.84 10.17 5.26
N PHE A 149 10.62 9.36 6.31
CA PHE A 149 11.24 9.53 7.63
C PHE A 149 12.45 8.61 7.88
N GLU A 150 12.84 7.78 6.91
CA GLU A 150 14.04 6.96 6.98
C GLU A 150 15.28 7.84 7.24
N GLY A 151 16.05 7.50 8.29
CA GLY A 151 17.19 8.30 8.77
C GLY A 151 16.85 9.32 9.86
N THR A 152 15.59 9.44 10.28
CA THR A 152 15.22 10.15 11.51
C THR A 152 14.80 9.13 12.59
N ALA A 153 15.06 9.44 13.86
CA ALA A 153 14.73 8.57 15.00
C ALA A 153 13.23 8.23 15.16
N ALA A 154 12.37 8.76 14.27
CA ALA A 154 10.93 8.54 14.24
C ALA A 154 10.49 7.25 13.52
N ALA A 155 11.42 6.49 12.93
CA ALA A 155 11.10 5.25 12.21
C ALA A 155 10.49 4.14 13.09
N ASN A 156 10.59 4.26 14.42
CA ASN A 156 10.11 3.23 15.36
C ASN A 156 8.60 3.26 15.65
N THR A 157 7.85 4.24 15.12
CA THR A 157 6.40 4.35 15.40
C THR A 157 5.52 3.84 14.26
N ALA A 158 6.09 3.57 13.08
CA ALA A 158 5.33 3.09 11.93
C ALA A 158 4.98 1.58 12.03
N ASP A 159 5.76 0.81 12.78
CA ASP A 159 5.53 -0.64 12.93
C ASP A 159 4.24 -0.97 13.73
N ASP A 160 3.78 -0.02 14.56
CA ASP A 160 2.58 -0.22 15.39
C ASP A 160 1.27 0.12 14.64
N ALA A 161 1.33 1.01 13.67
CA ALA A 161 0.13 1.49 12.96
C ALA A 161 -0.43 0.49 11.93
N THR A 162 0.42 -0.35 11.32
CA THR A 162 0.00 -1.35 10.34
C THR A 162 -0.49 -2.65 10.99
N ALA A 163 0.12 -3.05 12.11
CA ALA A 163 -0.33 -4.21 12.89
C ALA A 163 -1.74 -4.01 13.47
N ASP A 164 -2.13 -2.77 13.74
CA ASP A 164 -3.44 -2.43 14.32
C ASP A 164 -4.58 -2.44 13.28
N MET A 165 -4.28 -2.44 11.97
CA MET A 165 -5.32 -2.40 10.94
C MET A 165 -5.95 -3.77 10.67
N ASP A 166 -5.18 -4.85 10.65
CA ASP A 166 -5.75 -6.21 10.60
C ASP A 166 -6.49 -6.53 11.90
N ALA A 167 -5.99 -6.03 13.03
CA ALA A 167 -6.66 -6.11 14.32
C ALA A 167 -7.89 -5.21 14.40
N ALA A 168 -7.89 -4.01 13.79
CA ALA A 168 -9.03 -3.08 13.76
C ALA A 168 -10.09 -3.53 12.74
N MET A 169 -9.71 -4.17 11.63
CA MET A 169 -10.63 -4.86 10.74
C MET A 169 -11.38 -6.01 11.45
N LEU A 170 -10.69 -6.68 12.40
CA LEU A 170 -11.27 -7.75 13.21
C LEU A 170 -12.02 -7.23 14.46
N ARG A 171 -11.67 -6.05 14.98
CA ARG A 171 -12.21 -5.49 16.24
C ARG A 171 -13.28 -4.42 16.06
N SER A 172 -13.60 -3.97 14.85
CA SER A 172 -14.66 -2.96 14.65
C SER A 172 -16.07 -3.44 15.01
N ALA A 173 -16.18 -4.63 15.64
CA ALA A 173 -17.41 -5.17 16.24
C ALA A 173 -17.49 -4.97 17.77
N ALA A 174 -16.47 -4.43 18.45
CA ALA A 174 -16.48 -4.27 19.90
C ALA A 174 -15.71 -3.01 20.37
N GLU A 175 -16.46 -2.10 20.94
CA GLU A 175 -16.16 -1.22 22.07
C GLU A 175 -15.33 0.06 21.90
N THR A 176 -16.00 1.13 22.33
CA THR A 176 -15.54 2.43 22.81
C THR A 176 -14.89 2.32 24.18
N GLU A 177 -13.74 2.92 24.41
CA GLU A 177 -13.33 3.84 25.50
C GLU A 177 -11.80 3.92 25.71
N GLY A 178 -11.30 5.12 25.68
CA GLY A 178 -10.35 5.76 26.60
C GLY A 178 -8.90 5.29 26.71
N ALA A 179 -7.94 6.04 26.14
CA ALA A 179 -6.61 6.14 26.73
C ALA A 179 -5.91 7.47 26.39
N LYS A 180 -5.44 8.14 27.43
CA LYS A 180 -4.64 9.37 27.39
C LYS A 180 -3.17 9.07 27.11
N THR A 181 -2.59 9.75 26.14
CA THR A 181 -1.18 9.66 25.74
C THR A 181 -0.29 10.49 26.66
N ARG A 182 0.81 9.91 27.12
CA ARG A 182 1.95 10.63 27.69
C ARG A 182 3.06 10.74 26.65
N ASN A 183 3.42 11.97 26.30
CA ASN A 183 4.53 12.30 25.42
C ASN A 183 5.75 12.71 26.29
N SER A 184 6.90 12.05 26.12
CA SER A 184 8.19 12.59 26.57
C SER A 184 9.36 11.96 25.79
N GLY A 185 9.83 12.70 24.79
CA GLY A 185 11.11 12.46 24.12
C GLY A 185 11.68 13.80 23.67
N ILE A 186 12.70 14.27 24.36
CA ILE A 186 13.38 15.55 24.07
C ILE A 186 14.25 15.36 22.85
N ASN A 187 13.81 15.85 21.70
CA ASN A 187 14.63 15.99 20.49
C ASN A 187 15.46 17.27 20.56
N LYS A 188 16.77 17.13 20.30
CA LYS A 188 17.65 18.27 20.07
C LYS A 188 17.14 19.06 18.86
N PRO A 189 17.02 20.39 18.91
CA PRO A 189 16.53 21.15 17.76
C PRO A 189 17.52 20.99 16.61
N VAL A 190 17.06 20.44 15.50
CA VAL A 190 17.76 20.47 14.20
C VAL A 190 17.72 21.91 13.72
N SER A 191 18.82 22.45 13.17
CA SER A 191 18.84 23.80 12.64
C SER A 191 17.83 23.90 11.48
N ASP A 192 17.17 25.07 11.33
CA ASP A 192 16.18 25.29 10.26
C ASP A 192 16.77 25.04 8.86
N GLU A 193 18.07 25.27 8.67
CA GLU A 193 18.80 24.99 7.44
C GLU A 193 18.99 23.49 7.18
N GLU A 194 19.28 22.72 8.20
CA GLU A 194 19.44 21.25 8.12
C GLU A 194 18.06 20.56 7.94
N ALA A 195 17.01 21.12 8.54
CA ALA A 195 15.62 20.71 8.32
C ALA A 195 15.16 21.02 6.90
N ALA A 196 15.51 22.17 6.34
CA ALA A 196 15.19 22.56 4.96
C ALA A 196 15.91 21.67 3.93
N LEU A 197 17.21 21.44 4.09
CA LEU A 197 18.02 20.55 3.24
C LEU A 197 17.50 19.10 3.26
N THR A 198 17.04 18.61 4.41
CA THR A 198 16.46 17.27 4.53
C THR A 198 15.06 17.17 3.93
N LEU A 199 14.25 18.23 3.95
CA LEU A 199 12.94 18.27 3.28
C LEU A 199 13.07 18.34 1.76
N GLU A 200 14.02 19.09 1.22
CA GLU A 200 14.27 19.16 -0.23
C GLU A 200 14.75 17.83 -0.81
N SER A 201 15.47 17.01 -0.02
CA SER A 201 15.91 15.68 -0.42
C SER A 201 14.80 14.63 -0.36
N ARG A 202 13.69 14.89 0.35
CA ARG A 202 12.60 13.97 0.61
C ARG A 202 11.34 14.39 -0.14
N ASP A 203 11.08 13.71 -1.24
CA ASP A 203 9.97 14.01 -2.13
C ASP A 203 9.10 12.75 -2.30
N VAL A 204 7.87 12.79 -1.80
CA VAL A 204 6.93 11.65 -1.93
C VAL A 204 6.70 11.26 -3.38
N ARG A 205 6.81 12.21 -4.32
CA ARG A 205 6.63 11.95 -5.75
C ARG A 205 7.72 11.01 -6.27
N ARG A 206 8.95 11.17 -5.79
CA ARG A 206 10.09 10.30 -6.08
C ARG A 206 9.92 8.94 -5.38
N LEU A 207 9.56 8.97 -4.08
CA LEU A 207 9.36 7.75 -3.30
C LEU A 207 8.28 6.82 -3.89
N LEU A 208 7.29 7.40 -4.58
CA LEU A 208 6.23 6.65 -5.25
C LEU A 208 6.60 6.12 -6.63
N THR A 209 7.63 6.65 -7.30
CA THR A 209 7.86 6.37 -8.73
C THR A 209 9.22 5.79 -9.06
N VAL A 210 10.18 5.92 -8.15
CA VAL A 210 11.55 5.42 -8.36
C VAL A 210 11.81 4.28 -7.39
N PRO A 211 12.04 3.05 -7.87
CA PRO A 211 12.46 1.97 -7.00
C PRO A 211 13.85 2.30 -6.43
N GLU A 212 13.98 2.12 -5.13
CA GLU A 212 15.24 2.29 -4.39
C GLU A 212 15.50 1.02 -3.58
N ASP A 213 16.54 1.02 -2.78
CA ASP A 213 16.80 -0.09 -1.86
C ASP A 213 15.60 -0.30 -0.93
N GLY A 214 15.09 -1.51 -0.93
CA GLY A 214 13.90 -1.91 -0.18
C GLY A 214 13.81 -3.43 -0.10
N PRO A 215 12.82 -3.96 0.63
CA PRO A 215 12.68 -5.40 0.84
C PRO A 215 12.49 -6.20 -0.45
N LEU A 216 12.09 -5.55 -1.55
CA LEU A 216 11.86 -6.18 -2.86
C LEU A 216 12.82 -5.65 -3.94
N ALA A 217 13.98 -5.11 -3.60
CA ALA A 217 14.95 -4.53 -4.55
C ALA A 217 15.47 -5.53 -5.61
N ASP A 218 15.44 -6.83 -5.32
CA ASP A 218 15.81 -7.91 -6.24
C ASP A 218 14.61 -8.48 -7.05
N VAL A 219 13.41 -7.91 -6.84
CA VAL A 219 12.16 -8.41 -7.43
C VAL A 219 11.79 -7.60 -8.66
N ARG A 220 11.48 -8.31 -9.75
CA ARG A 220 10.90 -7.74 -10.97
C ARG A 220 9.50 -8.29 -11.16
N VAL A 221 8.51 -7.40 -11.02
CA VAL A 221 7.07 -7.73 -10.99
C VAL A 221 6.43 -7.48 -12.33
N VAL A 222 5.61 -8.42 -12.79
CA VAL A 222 4.63 -8.19 -13.86
C VAL A 222 3.23 -8.43 -13.30
N PHE A 223 2.35 -7.46 -13.41
CA PHE A 223 0.95 -7.60 -13.02
C PHE A 223 0.14 -8.36 -14.06
N SER A 224 -0.77 -9.21 -13.58
CA SER A 224 -1.67 -10.01 -14.42
C SER A 224 -3.11 -9.83 -13.98
N ARG A 225 -3.90 -9.06 -14.73
CA ARG A 225 -5.30 -8.69 -14.45
C ARG A 225 -5.54 -7.92 -13.13
N VAL A 226 -4.51 -7.56 -12.41
CA VAL A 226 -4.60 -6.72 -11.21
C VAL A 226 -4.83 -5.26 -11.59
N VAL A 227 -4.12 -4.82 -12.63
CA VAL A 227 -4.30 -3.51 -13.24
C VAL A 227 -5.02 -3.68 -14.56
N ALA A 228 -6.12 -2.95 -14.77
CA ALA A 228 -6.90 -3.03 -15.99
C ALA A 228 -6.03 -2.67 -17.22
N GLN A 229 -6.17 -3.43 -18.32
CA GLN A 229 -5.44 -3.12 -19.57
C GLN A 229 -5.84 -1.77 -20.17
N SER A 230 -7.05 -1.32 -19.89
CA SER A 230 -7.56 -0.01 -20.31
C SER A 230 -7.11 1.14 -19.40
N GLU A 231 -6.35 0.85 -18.36
CA GLU A 231 -5.83 1.84 -17.44
C GLU A 231 -4.83 2.75 -18.14
N PRO A 232 -5.13 4.05 -18.30
CA PRO A 232 -4.25 4.95 -19.03
C PRO A 232 -2.95 5.28 -18.28
N ARG A 233 -2.95 5.07 -16.96
CA ARG A 233 -1.80 5.34 -16.08
C ARG A 233 -1.63 4.22 -15.07
N PRO A 234 -1.21 3.03 -15.52
CA PRO A 234 -1.07 1.86 -14.65
C PRO A 234 -0.08 2.10 -13.52
N GLU A 235 0.91 2.97 -13.74
CA GLU A 235 1.93 3.35 -12.75
C GLU A 235 1.34 4.14 -11.56
N ARG A 236 0.08 4.56 -11.62
CA ARG A 236 -0.61 5.23 -10.51
C ARG A 236 -1.55 4.30 -9.73
N HIS A 237 -1.63 3.06 -10.15
CA HIS A 237 -2.39 2.04 -9.43
C HIS A 237 -1.74 1.75 -8.06
N PRO A 238 -2.51 1.60 -6.95
CA PRO A 238 -1.95 1.39 -5.61
C PRO A 238 -0.92 0.25 -5.54
N LEU A 239 -1.23 -0.92 -6.11
CA LEU A 239 -0.30 -2.06 -6.09
C LEU A 239 0.99 -1.81 -6.91
N TRP A 240 0.91 -1.03 -7.99
CA TRP A 240 2.11 -0.62 -8.71
C TRP A 240 3.00 0.30 -7.86
N LEU A 241 2.39 1.33 -7.27
CA LEU A 241 3.09 2.26 -6.38
C LEU A 241 3.67 1.55 -5.17
N LEU A 242 2.92 0.60 -4.58
CA LEU A 242 3.39 -0.20 -3.45
C LEU A 242 4.61 -1.06 -3.83
N ALA A 243 4.56 -1.77 -4.96
CA ALA A 243 5.69 -2.55 -5.45
C ALA A 243 6.94 -1.67 -5.63
N THR A 244 6.78 -0.50 -6.27
CA THR A 244 7.87 0.46 -6.46
C THR A 244 8.39 1.01 -5.13
N ALA A 245 7.50 1.36 -4.20
CA ALA A 245 7.89 1.85 -2.87
C ALA A 245 8.63 0.80 -2.04
N LEU A 246 8.37 -0.49 -2.27
CA LEU A 246 9.10 -1.61 -1.67
C LEU A 246 10.43 -1.92 -2.38
N GLY A 247 10.80 -1.19 -3.42
CA GLY A 247 12.03 -1.34 -4.17
C GLY A 247 11.91 -2.27 -5.40
N ALA A 248 10.75 -2.85 -5.69
CA ALA A 248 10.57 -3.73 -6.84
C ALA A 248 10.57 -2.96 -8.17
N GLU A 249 11.19 -3.51 -9.20
CA GLU A 249 11.07 -3.03 -10.58
C GLU A 249 9.77 -3.57 -11.18
N VAL A 250 8.86 -2.71 -11.61
CA VAL A 250 7.63 -3.13 -12.27
C VAL A 250 7.80 -3.11 -13.77
N LEU A 251 7.58 -4.27 -14.39
CA LEU A 251 7.71 -4.50 -15.83
C LEU A 251 6.32 -4.53 -16.48
N THR A 252 6.22 -4.04 -17.70
CA THR A 252 4.97 -4.05 -18.47
C THR A 252 4.68 -5.39 -19.13
N SER A 253 5.72 -6.16 -19.45
CA SER A 253 5.63 -7.46 -20.12
C SER A 253 6.62 -8.47 -19.52
N VAL A 254 6.33 -9.75 -19.68
CA VAL A 254 7.27 -10.85 -19.38
C VAL A 254 8.42 -10.95 -20.39
N ASP A 255 8.24 -10.34 -21.58
CA ASP A 255 9.13 -10.42 -22.74
C ASP A 255 9.99 -9.14 -22.92
N ASP A 256 10.08 -8.28 -21.92
CA ASP A 256 10.82 -7.01 -22.00
C ASP A 256 12.36 -7.16 -21.95
N GLY A 257 12.86 -8.38 -21.94
CA GLY A 257 14.30 -8.71 -21.94
C GLY A 257 14.97 -8.62 -20.57
N LYS A 258 14.30 -8.13 -19.54
CA LYS A 258 14.84 -8.01 -18.18
C LYS A 258 14.59 -9.25 -17.31
N GLY A 259 13.67 -10.12 -17.72
CA GLY A 259 13.33 -11.35 -17.03
C GLY A 259 12.54 -11.12 -15.74
N ALA A 260 11.22 -11.20 -15.83
CA ALA A 260 10.34 -11.11 -14.66
C ALA A 260 10.66 -12.23 -13.64
N THR A 261 10.72 -11.87 -12.36
CA THR A 261 10.90 -12.83 -11.27
C THR A 261 9.56 -13.22 -10.62
N HIS A 262 8.59 -12.31 -10.66
CA HIS A 262 7.29 -12.50 -10.04
C HIS A 262 6.15 -12.07 -10.96
N ILE A 263 5.10 -12.90 -11.00
CA ILE A 263 3.81 -12.54 -11.58
C ILE A 263 2.85 -12.33 -10.41
N VAL A 264 2.31 -11.12 -10.29
CA VAL A 264 1.31 -10.78 -9.26
C VAL A 264 -0.07 -10.77 -9.90
N ALA A 265 -0.99 -11.58 -9.38
CA ALA A 265 -2.36 -11.71 -9.89
C ALA A 265 -3.38 -11.80 -8.75
N HIS A 266 -4.67 -11.69 -9.03
CA HIS A 266 -5.70 -11.97 -8.03
C HIS A 266 -5.74 -13.45 -7.66
N ALA A 267 -6.03 -13.77 -6.39
CA ALA A 267 -6.09 -15.13 -5.86
C ALA A 267 -7.26 -15.91 -6.46
N GLU A 268 -8.39 -15.26 -6.68
CA GLU A 268 -9.56 -15.84 -7.32
C GLU A 268 -9.57 -15.50 -8.80
N GLY A 269 -9.67 -16.52 -9.65
CA GLY A 269 -9.77 -16.32 -11.09
C GLY A 269 -11.02 -15.49 -11.40
N ASP A 270 -10.81 -14.29 -11.87
CA ASP A 270 -11.85 -13.38 -12.34
C ASP A 270 -12.87 -14.11 -13.21
N GLY A 271 -14.06 -14.40 -12.69
CA GLY A 271 -15.27 -14.72 -13.45
C GLY A 271 -15.23 -15.77 -14.58
N ASP A 272 -14.07 -16.28 -14.93
CA ASP A 272 -13.82 -17.21 -16.05
C ASP A 272 -13.43 -18.62 -15.58
N GLY A 273 -14.11 -19.11 -14.54
CA GLY A 273 -14.01 -20.53 -14.13
C GLY A 273 -12.63 -20.98 -13.63
N GLY A 274 -11.85 -20.10 -13.02
CA GLY A 274 -10.56 -20.45 -12.41
C GLY A 274 -9.41 -20.68 -13.41
N ARG A 275 -9.51 -20.22 -14.66
CA ARG A 275 -8.44 -20.36 -15.67
C ARG A 275 -7.26 -19.45 -15.35
N LYS A 276 -6.10 -20.05 -15.12
CA LYS A 276 -4.83 -19.32 -14.99
C LYS A 276 -4.55 -18.48 -16.23
N THR A 277 -4.15 -17.23 -16.04
CA THR A 277 -3.77 -16.32 -17.13
C THR A 277 -2.52 -16.83 -17.85
N GLU A 278 -2.27 -16.38 -19.08
CA GLU A 278 -1.06 -16.75 -19.82
C GLU A 278 0.22 -16.34 -19.08
N LYS A 279 0.21 -15.20 -18.37
CA LYS A 279 1.35 -14.77 -17.55
C LYS A 279 1.60 -15.74 -16.37
N VAL A 280 0.56 -16.23 -15.70
CA VAL A 280 0.68 -17.24 -14.63
C VAL A 280 1.16 -18.59 -15.19
N LYS A 281 0.70 -18.98 -16.38
CA LYS A 281 1.20 -20.17 -17.07
C LYS A 281 2.67 -20.03 -17.51
N TRP A 282 3.05 -18.83 -17.92
CA TRP A 282 4.45 -18.50 -18.24
C TRP A 282 5.33 -18.66 -17.01
N ALA A 283 4.92 -18.13 -15.83
CA ALA A 283 5.66 -18.29 -14.58
C ALA A 283 5.91 -19.78 -14.26
N ALA A 284 4.89 -20.64 -14.44
CA ALA A 284 5.02 -22.09 -14.22
C ALA A 284 6.07 -22.76 -15.12
N LYS A 285 6.38 -22.16 -16.28
CA LYS A 285 7.36 -22.70 -17.25
C LYS A 285 8.74 -22.08 -17.07
N SER A 286 8.82 -20.80 -16.71
CA SER A 286 10.06 -20.05 -16.59
C SER A 286 10.76 -20.21 -15.24
N GLY A 287 10.07 -20.78 -14.22
CA GLY A 287 10.57 -20.85 -12.86
C GLY A 287 10.37 -19.53 -12.08
N ALA A 288 9.62 -18.57 -12.61
CA ALA A 288 9.23 -17.37 -11.88
C ALA A 288 8.14 -17.69 -10.86
N SER A 289 8.09 -16.94 -9.77
CA SER A 289 7.02 -17.03 -8.78
C SER A 289 5.71 -16.44 -9.35
N ALA A 290 4.58 -17.08 -9.08
CA ALA A 290 3.27 -16.48 -9.33
C ALA A 290 2.51 -16.42 -7.99
N VAL A 291 2.23 -15.22 -7.53
CA VAL A 291 1.68 -14.94 -6.21
C VAL A 291 0.41 -14.09 -6.29
N SER A 292 -0.42 -14.19 -5.26
CA SER A 292 -1.58 -13.30 -5.14
C SER A 292 -1.16 -11.87 -4.78
N ALA A 293 -2.00 -10.89 -5.10
CA ALA A 293 -1.79 -9.48 -4.72
C ALA A 293 -1.64 -9.31 -3.19
N ASP A 294 -2.22 -10.21 -2.39
CA ASP A 294 -2.08 -10.19 -0.93
C ASP A 294 -0.63 -10.39 -0.46
N TRP A 295 0.21 -11.11 -1.25
CA TRP A 295 1.63 -11.20 -0.96
C TRP A 295 2.30 -9.83 -0.94
N LEU A 296 2.02 -9.00 -1.95
CA LEU A 296 2.60 -7.67 -2.05
C LEU A 296 2.13 -6.75 -0.92
N ALA A 297 0.83 -6.82 -0.59
CA ALA A 297 0.28 -6.09 0.54
C ALA A 297 0.95 -6.51 1.85
N LYS A 298 1.14 -7.82 2.06
CA LYS A 298 1.80 -8.33 3.26
C LYS A 298 3.28 -7.96 3.35
N CYS A 299 3.99 -7.91 2.22
CA CYS A 299 5.35 -7.36 2.18
C CYS A 299 5.39 -5.89 2.60
N GLY A 300 4.36 -5.11 2.24
CA GLY A 300 4.19 -3.72 2.69
C GLY A 300 3.95 -3.61 4.19
N ASP A 301 3.03 -4.41 4.73
CA ASP A 301 2.71 -4.43 6.16
C ASP A 301 3.93 -4.78 7.03
N GLU A 302 4.69 -5.81 6.63
CA GLU A 302 5.85 -6.28 7.38
C GLU A 302 7.15 -5.52 7.04
N TRP A 303 7.13 -4.68 6.01
CA TRP A 303 8.33 -4.06 5.44
C TRP A 303 9.46 -5.07 5.20
N ALA A 304 9.09 -6.26 4.72
CA ALA A 304 9.97 -7.38 4.49
C ALA A 304 9.51 -8.20 3.29
N ARG A 305 10.42 -8.92 2.64
CA ARG A 305 10.02 -9.94 1.67
C ARG A 305 9.45 -11.14 2.42
N VAL A 306 8.14 -11.37 2.25
CA VAL A 306 7.41 -12.48 2.87
C VAL A 306 7.54 -13.74 2.00
N ASP A 307 7.52 -14.91 2.63
CA ASP A 307 7.56 -16.20 1.93
C ASP A 307 6.40 -16.32 0.93
N GLU A 308 6.73 -16.50 -0.34
CA GLU A 308 5.79 -16.60 -1.47
C GLU A 308 4.94 -17.87 -1.43
N SER A 309 5.36 -18.91 -0.73
CA SER A 309 4.70 -20.22 -0.74
C SER A 309 3.23 -20.14 -0.31
N ARG A 310 2.93 -19.31 0.68
CA ARG A 310 1.58 -19.10 1.21
C ARG A 310 0.65 -18.37 0.26
N TYR A 311 1.19 -17.65 -0.71
CA TYR A 311 0.48 -16.81 -1.66
C TYR A 311 0.56 -17.34 -3.08
N SER A 312 1.13 -18.55 -3.25
CA SER A 312 1.40 -19.15 -4.56
C SER A 312 0.13 -19.49 -5.32
N LEU A 313 0.05 -19.04 -6.57
CA LEU A 313 -1.00 -19.38 -7.53
C LEU A 313 -0.66 -20.63 -8.36
N LEU A 314 0.54 -21.20 -8.20
CA LEU A 314 1.01 -22.37 -8.95
C LEU A 314 0.70 -23.69 -8.29
N GLY A 315 0.35 -23.67 -6.99
CA GLY A 315 0.22 -24.86 -6.14
C GLY A 315 1.56 -25.30 -5.53
N PRO A 316 1.55 -26.18 -4.53
CA PRO A 316 2.70 -26.45 -3.67
C PRO A 316 3.93 -27.07 -4.40
N GLU A 317 3.76 -27.67 -5.57
CA GLU A 317 4.84 -28.38 -6.26
C GLU A 317 5.64 -27.54 -7.26
N LYS A 318 5.25 -26.29 -7.54
CA LYS A 318 5.83 -25.49 -8.64
C LYS A 318 6.40 -24.13 -8.25
N ASN A 319 6.49 -23.85 -6.98
CA ASN A 319 7.06 -22.59 -6.48
C ASN A 319 8.58 -22.76 -6.25
N ILE A 320 9.36 -22.96 -7.32
CA ILE A 320 10.82 -23.24 -7.22
C ILE A 320 11.66 -21.96 -7.44
N GLY A 321 11.05 -20.79 -7.60
CA GLY A 321 11.71 -19.60 -8.14
C GLY A 321 12.33 -18.59 -7.17
N GLY A 322 12.35 -18.82 -5.88
CA GLY A 322 12.91 -17.87 -4.92
C GLY A 322 13.88 -18.50 -3.94
N LYS A 323 15.12 -18.80 -4.35
CA LYS A 323 16.19 -19.01 -3.35
C LYS A 323 16.35 -17.69 -2.60
N VAL A 324 15.82 -17.62 -1.40
CA VAL A 324 16.26 -16.66 -0.37
C VAL A 324 17.77 -16.80 -0.30
N ARG A 325 18.51 -15.78 -0.70
CA ARG A 325 19.92 -15.69 -0.34
C ARG A 325 19.93 -15.50 1.16
N GLU A 326 20.14 -16.57 1.89
CA GLU A 326 20.58 -16.47 3.29
C GLU A 326 21.77 -15.53 3.29
N LYS A 327 21.65 -14.41 4.00
CA LYS A 327 22.82 -13.60 4.32
C LYS A 327 23.82 -14.55 5.00
N PRO A 328 25.10 -14.56 4.61
CA PRO A 328 26.07 -15.37 5.30
C PRO A 328 26.02 -14.95 6.78
N VAL A 329 25.75 -15.92 7.64
CA VAL A 329 25.91 -15.77 9.08
C VAL A 329 27.39 -15.40 9.26
N VAL A 330 27.67 -14.19 9.69
CA VAL A 330 28.98 -13.78 10.14
C VAL A 330 29.18 -14.54 11.45
N GLU A 331 29.85 -15.68 11.37
CA GLU A 331 30.35 -16.35 12.55
C GLU A 331 31.26 -15.37 13.27
N THR A 332 30.82 -14.86 14.39
CA THR A 332 31.65 -14.11 15.31
C THR A 332 32.71 -15.07 15.85
N ALA A 333 33.96 -14.67 15.73
CA ALA A 333 35.18 -15.46 16.04
C ALA A 333 35.36 -15.78 17.54
N GLU A 334 34.28 -15.95 18.31
CA GLU A 334 34.33 -16.25 19.76
C GLU A 334 33.90 -17.69 20.10
N GLU A 335 33.46 -18.52 19.18
CA GLU A 335 33.08 -19.92 19.46
C GLU A 335 34.14 -20.97 19.04
N ALA A 336 35.34 -20.54 18.59
CA ALA A 336 36.41 -21.44 18.16
C ALA A 336 37.46 -21.76 19.25
N ALA A 337 37.22 -21.42 20.51
CA ALA A 337 38.26 -21.55 21.59
C ALA A 337 38.04 -22.70 22.57
N ASP A 338 37.01 -23.55 22.43
CA ASP A 338 36.68 -24.55 23.45
C ASP A 338 36.66 -26.02 22.95
N VAL A 339 37.39 -26.36 21.89
CA VAL A 339 37.63 -27.73 21.47
C VAL A 339 39.11 -27.97 21.18
N ALA A 340 39.96 -27.80 22.19
CA ALA A 340 41.31 -28.31 22.16
C ALA A 340 41.75 -28.66 23.60
N GLY A 341 41.73 -29.92 23.94
CA GLY A 341 42.54 -30.39 25.06
C GLY A 341 41.92 -31.37 26.05
N SER A 342 41.85 -32.64 25.69
CA SER A 342 41.99 -33.71 26.68
C SER A 342 42.88 -34.82 26.11
N PRO A 343 44.00 -35.18 26.77
CA PRO A 343 44.91 -36.22 26.29
C PRO A 343 44.38 -37.64 26.62
N PRO A 344 44.85 -38.68 25.93
CA PRO A 344 44.40 -40.05 26.12
C PRO A 344 44.94 -40.66 27.39
N GLY A 345 44.09 -41.18 28.26
CA GLY A 345 44.45 -41.96 29.43
C GLY A 345 44.77 -43.39 29.07
N SER A 346 45.91 -43.88 29.63
CA SER A 346 46.44 -45.19 29.51
C SER A 346 45.65 -46.30 30.20
N PRO A 347 45.82 -47.60 29.84
CA PRO A 347 45.00 -48.68 30.35
C PRO A 347 45.50 -49.17 31.68
N GLY A 348 44.59 -49.42 32.61
CA GLY A 348 44.90 -49.98 33.95
C GLY A 348 44.23 -51.34 34.15
N TYR A 349 45.02 -52.22 34.60
CA TYR A 349 44.83 -53.65 34.90
C TYR A 349 43.80 -53.92 36.00
N SER A 350 43.25 -55.16 35.89
CA SER A 350 42.45 -55.96 36.80
C SER A 350 42.94 -56.02 38.28
N ALA A 351 42.02 -56.13 39.19
CA ALA A 351 41.82 -57.18 40.17
C ALA A 351 40.45 -57.04 40.80
#